data_f7527f4adc0377e54f98ff6a61a26066
#
_entry.id   f7527f4adc0377e54f98ff6a61a26066
#
_cell.length_a   1.000
_cell.length_b   1.000
_cell.length_c   1.000
_cell.angle_alpha   90.00
_cell.angle_beta   90.00
_cell.angle_gamma   90.00
#
_symmetry.space_group_name_H-M   'P 1'
#
loop_
_entity.id
_entity.type
_entity.pdbx_description
1 polymer ?
#
loop_
_entity_poly.entity_id
_entity_poly.type
_entity_poly.pdbx_seq_one_letter_code
_entity_poly.pdbx_strand_id
1 'polypeptide(L)'
;LTPEEFEQLIDQREGETLDFKREMPSSSDLAKLITAFYNTHGGTIVFGVENGTRRLAGVPSPQGAETGIVNIIRDRCSLDVMPTIEFVSYGGMQFVVVTCPQGARKPYLVSGETRPYIRVGSSNREARLSRGAEERGS
;
A
#
# COMPACT_ATOMS: atom_id res chain seq x y z
N LEU A 1 9.51 11.39 8.36
CA LEU A 1 8.30 12.12 8.77
C LEU A 1 8.48 12.74 10.14
N THR A 2 8.14 14.00 10.29
CA THR A 2 8.07 14.66 11.57
C THR A 2 6.79 14.21 12.31
N PRO A 3 6.72 14.40 13.63
CA PRO A 3 5.47 14.11 14.34
C PRO A 3 4.28 14.87 13.79
N GLU A 4 4.49 16.13 13.37
CA GLU A 4 3.42 16.95 12.80
C GLU A 4 2.96 16.40 11.45
N GLU A 5 3.89 15.94 10.63
CA GLU A 5 3.55 15.33 9.34
C GLU A 5 2.80 14.03 9.53
N PHE A 6 3.21 13.22 10.50
CA PHE A 6 2.52 11.98 10.82
C PHE A 6 1.12 12.26 11.32
N GLU A 7 0.96 13.26 12.17
CA GLU A 7 -0.35 13.64 12.69
C GLU A 7 -1.29 14.07 11.56
N GLN A 8 -0.79 14.84 10.61
CA GLN A 8 -1.57 15.22 9.43
C GLN A 8 -1.94 14.01 8.58
N LEU A 9 -1.03 13.05 8.47
CA LEU A 9 -1.27 11.86 7.68
C LEU A 9 -2.39 11.01 8.28
N ILE A 10 -2.34 10.75 9.58
CA ILE A 10 -3.35 9.91 10.23
C ILE A 10 -4.68 10.61 10.44
N ASP A 11 -4.74 11.92 10.21
CA ASP A 11 -5.99 12.67 10.26
C ASP A 11 -6.79 12.55 8.97
N GLN A 12 -6.20 12.03 7.92
CA GLN A 12 -6.88 11.82 6.65
C GLN A 12 -7.69 10.53 6.66
N ARG A 13 -8.59 10.40 5.71
CA ARG A 13 -9.35 9.17 5.50
C ARG A 13 -8.64 8.28 4.48
N GLU A 14 -8.86 6.98 4.59
CA GLU A 14 -8.45 6.08 3.52
C GLU A 14 -9.06 6.52 2.20
N GLY A 15 -8.33 6.28 1.13
CA GLY A 15 -8.77 6.62 -0.20
C GLY A 15 -7.80 6.12 -1.24
N GLU A 16 -7.74 6.84 -2.34
CA GLU A 16 -6.97 6.41 -3.48
C GLU A 16 -5.46 6.37 -3.21
N THR A 17 -4.97 7.21 -2.30
CA THR A 17 -3.54 7.31 -2.01
C THR A 17 -3.19 7.03 -0.55
N LEU A 18 -4.12 6.48 0.23
CA LEU A 18 -3.86 6.23 1.65
C LEU A 18 -4.62 4.99 2.11
N ASP A 19 -3.93 4.15 2.87
CA ASP A 19 -4.51 2.95 3.47
C ASP A 19 -3.95 2.78 4.88
N PHE A 20 -4.82 2.41 5.82
CA PHE A 20 -4.43 2.13 7.20
C PHE A 20 -4.54 0.64 7.47
N LYS A 21 -3.53 0.08 8.13
CA LYS A 21 -3.51 -1.32 8.54
C LYS A 21 -3.11 -1.39 10.00
N ARG A 22 -3.95 -1.98 10.82
CA ARG A 22 -3.62 -2.15 12.22
C ARG A 22 -2.43 -3.10 12.37
N GLU A 23 -2.44 -4.17 11.58
CA GLU A 23 -1.39 -5.18 11.61
C GLU A 23 -1.12 -5.68 10.19
N MET A 24 -0.16 -6.56 10.04
CA MET A 24 0.23 -7.07 8.73
C MET A 24 -0.91 -7.87 8.13
N PRO A 25 -1.39 -7.50 6.94
CA PRO A 25 -2.40 -8.31 6.24
C PRO A 25 -1.77 -9.58 5.66
N SER A 26 -2.57 -10.41 5.01
CA SER A 26 -2.04 -11.56 4.30
C SER A 26 -1.07 -11.11 3.21
N SER A 27 -0.14 -12.02 2.84
CA SER A 27 0.80 -11.73 1.77
C SER A 27 0.11 -11.34 0.48
N SER A 28 -0.96 -12.04 0.15
CA SER A 28 -1.75 -11.78 -1.06
C SER A 28 -2.38 -10.39 -1.00
N ASP A 29 -3.00 -10.04 0.11
CA ASP A 29 -3.68 -8.75 0.23
C ASP A 29 -2.70 -7.60 0.20
N LEU A 30 -1.56 -7.74 0.83
CA LEU A 30 -0.55 -6.69 0.82
C LEU A 30 0.06 -6.52 -0.57
N ALA A 31 0.32 -7.61 -1.28
CA ALA A 31 0.82 -7.55 -2.64
C ALA A 31 -0.17 -6.85 -3.56
N LYS A 32 -1.46 -7.12 -3.41
CA LYS A 32 -2.51 -6.45 -4.19
C LYS A 32 -2.55 -4.96 -3.89
N LEU A 33 -2.47 -4.59 -2.63
CA LEU A 33 -2.51 -3.18 -2.23
C LEU A 33 -1.31 -2.42 -2.80
N ILE A 34 -0.12 -2.98 -2.63
CA ILE A 34 1.11 -2.32 -3.09
C ILE A 34 1.07 -2.15 -4.61
N THR A 35 0.78 -3.22 -5.35
CA THR A 35 0.73 -3.13 -6.82
C THR A 35 -0.37 -2.20 -7.28
N ALA A 36 -1.51 -2.16 -6.58
CA ALA A 36 -2.60 -1.24 -6.91
C ALA A 36 -2.15 0.21 -6.81
N PHE A 37 -1.39 0.56 -5.78
CA PHE A 37 -0.83 1.90 -5.66
C PHE A 37 0.13 2.21 -6.82
N TYR A 38 1.03 1.28 -7.14
CA TYR A 38 1.97 1.48 -8.25
C TYR A 38 1.23 1.65 -9.58
N ASN A 39 0.13 0.94 -9.76
CA ASN A 39 -0.65 0.98 -11.01
C ASN A 39 -1.56 2.18 -11.11
N THR A 40 -1.74 2.94 -10.04
CA THR A 40 -2.67 4.07 -10.04
C THR A 40 -1.90 5.37 -9.80
N HIS A 41 -1.96 5.94 -8.63
CA HIS A 41 -1.34 7.24 -8.36
C HIS A 41 -0.28 7.19 -7.26
N GLY A 42 0.17 5.98 -6.91
CA GLY A 42 1.00 5.82 -5.74
C GLY A 42 0.16 5.88 -4.49
N GLY A 43 0.82 5.85 -3.35
CA GLY A 43 0.08 5.97 -2.10
C GLY A 43 0.91 5.56 -0.89
N THR A 44 0.31 5.77 0.27
CA THR A 44 0.96 5.53 1.55
C THR A 44 0.16 4.51 2.35
N ILE A 45 0.86 3.56 2.96
CA ILE A 45 0.26 2.59 3.88
C ILE A 45 0.83 2.89 5.26
N VAL A 46 -0.05 3.08 6.24
CA VAL A 46 0.36 3.31 7.63
C VAL A 46 -0.02 2.07 8.43
N PHE A 47 0.99 1.39 8.96
CA PHE A 47 0.79 0.23 9.83
C PHE A 47 0.77 0.67 11.28
N GLY A 48 -0.18 0.14 12.04
CA GLY A 48 -0.36 0.47 13.44
C GLY A 48 -1.57 1.34 13.71
N VAL A 49 -2.35 1.65 12.68
CA VAL A 49 -3.57 2.46 12.79
C VAL A 49 -4.76 1.61 12.38
N GLU A 50 -5.77 1.55 13.22
CA GLU A 50 -6.96 0.77 12.94
C GLU A 50 -7.81 1.48 11.91
N ASN A 51 -8.18 0.74 10.85
CA ASN A 51 -9.02 1.28 9.82
C ASN A 51 -10.43 1.55 10.35
N GLY A 52 -11.05 2.60 9.89
CA GLY A 52 -12.40 2.98 10.27
C GLY A 52 -12.42 3.85 11.51
N THR A 53 -11.97 3.33 12.64
CA THR A 53 -11.92 4.10 13.89
C THR A 53 -10.73 5.04 13.92
N ARG A 54 -9.67 4.73 13.16
CA ARG A 54 -8.38 5.44 13.16
C ARG A 54 -7.71 5.41 14.53
N ARG A 55 -8.02 4.39 15.32
CA ARG A 55 -7.40 4.23 16.63
C ARG A 55 -5.93 3.85 16.45
N LEU A 56 -5.06 4.48 17.22
CA LEU A 56 -3.62 4.21 17.19
C LEU A 56 -3.33 2.97 18.03
N ALA A 57 -2.82 1.94 17.38
CA ALA A 57 -2.48 0.69 18.04
C ALA A 57 -0.96 0.47 18.07
N GLY A 58 -0.24 1.07 17.13
CA GLY A 58 1.18 0.87 16.97
C GLY A 58 1.51 -0.52 16.43
N VAL A 59 2.77 -0.76 16.16
CA VAL A 59 3.28 -2.07 15.76
C VAL A 59 4.27 -2.55 16.80
N PRO A 60 4.23 -3.84 17.18
CA PRO A 60 5.13 -4.34 18.22
C PRO A 60 6.59 -4.44 17.76
N SER A 61 6.82 -4.66 16.47
CA SER A 61 8.18 -4.77 15.91
C SER A 61 8.23 -4.10 14.54
N PRO A 62 8.65 -2.84 14.45
CA PRO A 62 8.81 -2.17 13.16
C PRO A 62 9.77 -2.90 12.23
N GLN A 63 10.86 -3.43 12.77
CA GLN A 63 11.84 -4.17 11.97
C GLN A 63 11.25 -5.47 11.43
N GLY A 64 10.45 -6.16 12.23
CA GLY A 64 9.75 -7.36 11.78
C GLY A 64 8.75 -7.04 10.68
N ALA A 65 8.04 -5.92 10.81
CA ALA A 65 7.11 -5.47 9.79
C ALA A 65 7.85 -5.13 8.49
N GLU A 66 8.95 -4.41 8.59
CA GLU A 66 9.75 -4.08 7.40
C GLU A 66 10.25 -5.32 6.70
N THR A 67 10.78 -6.29 7.45
CA THR A 67 11.26 -7.54 6.87
C THR A 67 10.13 -8.27 6.16
N GLY A 68 8.97 -8.34 6.78
CA GLY A 68 7.80 -8.97 6.17
C GLY A 68 7.36 -8.30 4.89
N ILE A 69 7.33 -6.97 4.89
CA ILE A 69 6.94 -6.19 3.71
C ILE A 69 7.93 -6.43 2.56
N VAL A 70 9.22 -6.35 2.84
CA VAL A 70 10.26 -6.55 1.84
C VAL A 70 10.18 -7.95 1.25
N ASN A 71 9.95 -8.95 2.09
CA ASN A 71 9.84 -10.34 1.62
C ASN A 71 8.61 -10.52 0.72
N ILE A 72 7.48 -9.92 1.09
CA ILE A 72 6.27 -10.00 0.27
C ILE A 72 6.50 -9.35 -1.09
N ILE A 73 7.13 -8.19 -1.10
CA ILE A 73 7.42 -7.49 -2.35
C ILE A 73 8.31 -8.35 -3.24
N ARG A 74 9.39 -8.88 -2.66
CA ARG A 74 10.35 -9.67 -3.43
C ARG A 74 9.73 -10.95 -3.98
N ASP A 75 8.89 -11.60 -3.17
CA ASP A 75 8.34 -12.90 -3.54
C ASP A 75 7.08 -12.80 -4.40
N ARG A 76 6.34 -11.70 -4.31
CA ARG A 76 5.02 -11.63 -4.92
C ARG A 76 4.79 -10.46 -5.86
N CYS A 77 5.72 -9.52 -5.93
CA CYS A 77 5.56 -8.33 -6.77
C CYS A 77 6.77 -8.17 -7.66
N SER A 78 6.53 -7.73 -8.89
CA SER A 78 7.62 -7.41 -9.82
C SER A 78 7.70 -5.89 -9.94
N LEU A 79 8.37 -5.26 -8.98
CA LEU A 79 8.53 -3.81 -8.95
C LEU A 79 9.91 -3.43 -9.46
N ASP A 80 9.96 -2.34 -10.22
CA ASP A 80 11.23 -1.78 -10.69
C ASP A 80 11.84 -0.81 -9.68
N VAL A 81 11.02 -0.24 -8.80
CA VAL A 81 11.47 0.67 -7.75
C VAL A 81 10.80 0.23 -6.45
N MET A 82 11.59 0.07 -5.40
CA MET A 82 11.06 -0.30 -4.09
C MET A 82 10.36 0.89 -3.44
N PRO A 83 9.31 0.66 -2.66
CA PRO A 83 8.73 1.74 -1.86
C PRO A 83 9.70 2.16 -0.76
N THR A 84 9.50 3.35 -0.23
CA THR A 84 10.25 3.78 0.94
C THR A 84 9.53 3.28 2.20
N ILE A 85 10.30 2.86 3.19
CA ILE A 85 9.75 2.35 4.45
C ILE A 85 10.38 3.16 5.57
N GLU A 86 9.54 3.80 6.39
CA GLU A 86 9.99 4.63 7.50
C GLU A 86 9.38 4.12 8.80
N PHE A 87 10.16 4.24 9.88
CA PHE A 87 9.66 3.99 11.22
C PHE A 87 9.34 5.34 11.86
N VAL A 88 8.17 5.45 12.48
CA VAL A 88 7.72 6.68 13.10
C VAL A 88 7.36 6.40 14.55
N SER A 89 7.91 7.20 15.48
CA SER A 89 7.53 7.15 16.89
C SER A 89 6.52 8.28 17.13
N TYR A 90 5.38 7.92 17.70
CA TYR A 90 4.33 8.90 17.95
C TYR A 90 3.48 8.42 19.12
N GLY A 91 3.27 9.32 20.11
CA GLY A 91 2.44 8.97 21.25
C GLY A 91 2.93 7.78 22.04
N GLY A 92 4.24 7.56 22.10
CA GLY A 92 4.82 6.43 22.82
C GLY A 92 4.70 5.09 22.08
N MET A 93 4.23 5.11 20.84
CA MET A 93 4.07 3.92 20.01
C MET A 93 4.92 4.02 18.78
N GLN A 94 5.16 2.87 18.14
CA GLN A 94 5.91 2.79 16.89
C GLN A 94 4.96 2.49 15.75
N PHE A 95 5.23 3.10 14.60
CA PHE A 95 4.46 2.90 13.38
C PHE A 95 5.40 2.66 12.22
N VAL A 96 4.89 2.02 11.17
CA VAL A 96 5.64 1.83 9.93
C VAL A 96 4.85 2.50 8.82
N VAL A 97 5.52 3.35 8.06
CA VAL A 97 4.91 4.10 6.96
C VAL A 97 5.59 3.68 5.67
N VAL A 98 4.82 3.13 4.76
CA VAL A 98 5.29 2.67 3.45
C VAL A 98 4.76 3.61 2.40
N THR A 99 5.65 4.24 1.64
CA THR A 99 5.26 5.16 0.57
C THR A 99 5.59 4.53 -0.77
N CYS A 100 4.55 4.27 -1.55
CA CYS A 100 4.65 3.66 -2.86
C CYS A 100 4.58 4.75 -3.92
N PRO A 101 5.55 4.82 -4.84
CA PRO A 101 5.46 5.78 -5.93
C PRO A 101 4.40 5.34 -6.95
N GLN A 102 3.97 6.27 -7.77
CA GLN A 102 3.26 5.91 -8.99
C GLN A 102 4.28 5.29 -9.92
N GLY A 103 4.01 4.07 -10.39
CA GLY A 103 4.95 3.35 -11.21
C GLY A 103 5.05 3.93 -12.60
N ALA A 104 6.25 3.87 -13.20
CA ALA A 104 6.50 4.36 -14.53
C ALA A 104 6.30 3.28 -15.60
N ARG A 105 6.27 2.03 -15.21
CA ARG A 105 6.19 0.89 -16.15
C ARG A 105 4.99 0.01 -15.87
N LYS A 106 3.81 0.62 -15.85
CA LYS A 106 2.56 -0.10 -15.64
C LYS A 106 2.27 -1.04 -16.82
N PRO A 107 1.57 -2.15 -16.58
CA PRO A 107 1.03 -2.58 -15.28
C PRO A 107 2.04 -3.40 -14.47
N TYR A 108 1.89 -3.34 -13.16
CA TYR A 108 2.62 -4.20 -12.23
C TYR A 108 1.69 -5.31 -11.78
N LEU A 109 2.18 -6.53 -11.78
CA LEU A 109 1.36 -7.70 -11.46
C LEU A 109 1.81 -8.35 -10.17
N VAL A 110 0.86 -8.97 -9.49
CA VAL A 110 1.14 -9.90 -8.42
C VAL A 110 1.51 -11.23 -9.08
N SER A 111 2.53 -11.91 -8.56
CA SER A 111 3.02 -13.16 -9.11
C SER A 111 1.90 -14.18 -9.25
N GLY A 112 1.81 -14.79 -10.42
CA GLY A 112 0.77 -15.78 -10.73
C GLY A 112 -0.53 -15.18 -11.22
N GLU A 113 -0.68 -13.87 -11.15
CA GLU A 113 -1.89 -13.19 -11.63
C GLU A 113 -1.68 -12.71 -13.04
N THR A 114 -2.75 -12.67 -13.82
CA THR A 114 -2.69 -12.19 -15.20
C THR A 114 -3.30 -10.81 -15.35
N ARG A 115 -4.02 -10.34 -14.35
CA ARG A 115 -4.65 -9.02 -14.36
C ARG A 115 -4.08 -8.16 -13.26
N PRO A 116 -3.78 -6.90 -13.56
CA PRO A 116 -3.27 -6.00 -12.53
C PRO A 116 -4.37 -5.55 -11.59
N TYR A 117 -3.98 -5.17 -10.39
CA TYR A 117 -4.87 -4.50 -9.44
C TYR A 117 -4.67 -3.01 -9.55
N ILE A 118 -5.77 -2.27 -9.39
CA ILE A 118 -5.77 -0.82 -9.38
C ILE A 118 -6.47 -0.33 -8.12
N ARG A 119 -6.16 0.87 -7.72
CA ARG A 119 -6.77 1.50 -6.56
C ARG A 119 -7.99 2.29 -7.00
N VAL A 120 -9.16 1.94 -6.48
CA VAL A 120 -10.41 2.63 -6.76
C VAL A 120 -11.00 3.05 -5.42
N GLY A 121 -10.94 4.36 -5.13
CA GLY A 121 -11.25 4.83 -3.79
C GLY A 121 -10.36 4.14 -2.78
N SER A 122 -10.93 3.53 -1.75
CA SER A 122 -10.18 2.81 -0.72
C SER A 122 -10.14 1.31 -0.99
N SER A 123 -10.40 0.87 -2.21
CA SER A 123 -10.44 -0.55 -2.58
C SER A 123 -9.37 -0.88 -3.60
N ASN A 124 -8.88 -2.12 -3.54
CA ASN A 124 -7.98 -2.67 -4.54
C ASN A 124 -8.80 -3.58 -5.42
N ARG A 125 -8.93 -3.23 -6.68
CA ARG A 125 -9.78 -3.97 -7.61
C ARG A 125 -8.96 -4.50 -8.77
N GLU A 126 -9.33 -5.69 -9.21
CA GLU A 126 -8.74 -6.26 -10.41
C GLU A 126 -9.16 -5.40 -11.59
N ALA A 127 -8.19 -4.94 -12.37
CA ALA A 127 -8.46 -4.16 -13.55
C ALA A 127 -9.04 -5.06 -14.63
N ARG A 128 -10.09 -4.58 -15.26
CA ARG A 128 -10.69 -5.29 -16.38
C ARG A 128 -10.50 -4.49 -17.64
N LEU A 129 -10.18 -5.18 -18.71
CA LEU A 129 -10.32 -4.58 -20.01
C LEU A 129 -11.80 -4.51 -20.31
N SER A 130 -12.34 -3.30 -20.36
CA SER A 130 -13.71 -3.14 -20.78
C SER A 130 -13.80 -3.51 -22.23
N ARG A 131 -15.00 -3.92 -22.67
CA ARG A 131 -15.18 -4.22 -24.08
C ARG A 131 -14.80 -3.03 -24.94
N GLY A 132 -15.21 -1.84 -24.55
CA GLY A 132 -14.85 -0.63 -25.28
C GLY A 132 -13.36 -0.38 -25.30
N ALA A 133 -12.67 -0.65 -24.18
CA ALA A 133 -11.23 -0.49 -24.14
C ALA A 133 -10.53 -1.45 -25.08
N GLU A 134 -10.99 -2.69 -25.15
CA GLU A 134 -10.42 -3.66 -26.04
C GLU A 134 -10.70 -3.30 -27.51
N GLU A 135 -11.91 -2.91 -27.79
CA GLU A 135 -12.32 -2.58 -29.16
C GLU A 135 -11.69 -1.31 -29.68
N ARG A 136 -11.27 -0.45 -28.77
CA ARG A 136 -10.53 0.74 -29.17
C ARG A 136 -9.06 0.45 -29.36
N GLY A 137 -8.73 -0.78 -29.41
CA GLY A 137 -7.37 -1.19 -29.44
C GLY A 137 -6.78 -0.98 -28.08
N SER A 138 -7.74 -0.84 -27.42
CA SER A 138 -7.52 -0.57 -26.14
C SER A 138 -7.50 -0.46 -25.46
#